data_01074bc29a831d7833d3be31e5d14575
#
_entry.id   01074bc29a831d7833d3be31e5d14575
#
_cell.length_a   1.000
_cell.length_b   1.000
_cell.length_c   1.000
_cell.angle_alpha   90.00
_cell.angle_beta   90.00
_cell.angle_gamma   90.00
#
_symmetry.space_group_name_H-M   'P 1'
#
loop_
_entity.id
_entity.type
_entity.pdbx_description
1 polymer ?
#
loop_
_entity_poly.entity_id
_entity_poly.type
_entity_poly.pdbx_seq_one_letter_code
_entity_poly.pdbx_strand_id
1 'polypeptide(L)'
;MELKAYQKKVIADLNRYLQLLNETRDYAAAFHFFWQEKSAPSLGQYQDIMPGVPNLCFKVPTGGGKTFLACNAIRPIFDALPFTKTKAVVWLVPSDAILSQTVKALKDSSHDYRQKINADFGSRVEVYTKQELLNGQNFNPTAVTEQLSVMVLSYDSFRGRGKEGLKAYQENSNLEPFSKALGKPEFPIEKADETALFQIINQLSPLVIVDESHHARSELSLEMLKNFNPCFVLDLTATPKKESNIISYVDAVQLKKENMVKLPVIVYNRDNQGEVLTDAIDLRNRLEELAQSRPEQSEQYIRPIVLFQAQPRGKEESTTFEKLRDKLVETGIPAEQIAIRTSDVNELKNRDLLSPDCPIRYIITVNALKEGWDCPFAYILASLANKTSQVDV
;
A
#
# COMPACT_ATOMS: atom_id res chain seq x y z
N MET A 1 -1.09 -12.80 -14.28
CA MET A 1 -2.02 -11.64 -14.48
C MET A 1 -1.44 -10.70 -15.53
N GLU A 2 -2.28 -10.16 -16.44
CA GLU A 2 -1.87 -9.14 -17.41
C GLU A 2 -2.26 -7.74 -16.95
N LEU A 3 -1.47 -6.73 -17.38
CA LEU A 3 -1.79 -5.33 -17.14
C LEU A 3 -3.07 -4.94 -17.89
N LYS A 4 -3.98 -4.27 -17.20
CA LYS A 4 -5.16 -3.62 -17.78
C LYS A 4 -4.77 -2.44 -18.67
N ALA A 5 -5.66 -1.97 -19.54
CA ALA A 5 -5.35 -0.91 -20.48
C ALA A 5 -4.78 0.36 -19.81
N TYR A 6 -5.41 0.82 -18.73
CA TYR A 6 -4.91 1.98 -17.98
C TYR A 6 -3.55 1.71 -17.30
N GLN A 7 -3.31 0.48 -16.82
CA GLN A 7 -2.03 0.10 -16.23
C GLN A 7 -0.90 0.08 -17.26
N LYS A 8 -1.19 -0.43 -18.47
CA LYS A 8 -0.24 -0.36 -19.60
C LYS A 8 0.13 1.09 -19.91
N LYS A 9 -0.86 2.02 -19.87
CA LYS A 9 -0.60 3.45 -20.05
C LYS A 9 0.32 4.00 -18.94
N VAL A 10 0.08 3.67 -17.68
CA VAL A 10 0.93 4.13 -16.55
C VAL A 10 2.38 3.68 -16.74
N ILE A 11 2.60 2.42 -17.11
CA ILE A 11 3.96 1.91 -17.37
C ILE A 11 4.58 2.52 -18.63
N ALA A 12 3.78 2.77 -19.67
CA ALA A 12 4.27 3.48 -20.87
C ALA A 12 4.69 4.93 -20.54
N ASP A 13 3.93 5.65 -19.71
CA ASP A 13 4.28 6.98 -19.22
C ASP A 13 5.61 6.95 -18.43
N LEU A 14 5.80 5.99 -17.54
CA LEU A 14 7.07 5.78 -16.85
C LEU A 14 8.23 5.54 -17.83
N ASN A 15 8.06 4.61 -18.76
CA ASN A 15 9.10 4.28 -19.74
C ASN A 15 9.50 5.49 -20.58
N ARG A 16 8.52 6.32 -21.00
CA ARG A 16 8.83 7.55 -21.75
C ARG A 16 9.63 8.55 -20.92
N TYR A 17 9.24 8.75 -19.65
CA TYR A 17 10.02 9.57 -18.73
C TYR A 17 11.46 9.04 -18.56
N LEU A 18 11.63 7.74 -18.35
CA LEU A 18 12.96 7.14 -18.19
C LEU A 18 13.84 7.26 -19.44
N GLN A 19 13.25 7.20 -20.64
CA GLN A 19 13.94 7.51 -21.88
C GLN A 19 14.42 8.96 -21.91
N LEU A 20 13.54 9.92 -21.58
CA LEU A 20 13.88 11.33 -21.51
C LEU A 20 14.95 11.59 -20.43
N LEU A 21 14.90 10.89 -19.29
CA LEU A 21 15.93 10.95 -18.26
C LEU A 21 17.31 10.51 -18.80
N ASN A 22 17.34 9.45 -19.59
CA ASN A 22 18.58 8.99 -20.21
C ASN A 22 19.11 9.94 -21.30
N GLU A 23 18.21 10.60 -22.03
CA GLU A 23 18.55 11.59 -23.06
C GLU A 23 19.08 12.90 -22.45
N THR A 24 18.39 13.42 -21.44
CA THR A 24 18.68 14.73 -20.83
C THR A 24 19.74 14.67 -19.73
N ARG A 25 19.89 13.52 -19.08
CA ARG A 25 20.69 13.37 -17.84
C ARG A 25 20.28 14.31 -16.70
N ASP A 26 19.06 14.81 -16.76
CA ASP A 26 18.46 15.72 -15.80
C ASP A 26 17.00 15.31 -15.56
N TYR A 27 16.69 14.96 -14.31
CA TYR A 27 15.37 14.45 -13.94
C TYR A 27 14.27 15.52 -14.00
N ALA A 28 14.61 16.79 -13.75
CA ALA A 28 13.65 17.90 -13.83
C ALA A 28 13.38 18.27 -15.31
N ALA A 29 14.42 18.31 -16.14
CA ALA A 29 14.28 18.52 -17.57
C ALA A 29 13.49 17.38 -18.24
N ALA A 30 13.77 16.12 -17.86
CA ALA A 30 13.01 14.97 -18.35
C ALA A 30 11.52 15.07 -18.02
N PHE A 31 11.19 15.50 -16.80
CA PHE A 31 9.82 15.72 -16.36
C PHE A 31 9.12 16.85 -17.12
N HIS A 32 9.83 17.93 -17.36
CA HIS A 32 9.34 19.07 -18.16
C HIS A 32 9.03 18.63 -19.60
N PHE A 33 9.98 17.98 -20.28
CA PHE A 33 9.79 17.50 -21.65
C PHE A 33 8.68 16.47 -21.76
N PHE A 34 8.55 15.56 -20.79
CA PHE A 34 7.45 14.60 -20.76
C PHE A 34 6.08 15.30 -20.81
N TRP A 35 5.86 16.32 -19.98
CA TRP A 35 4.59 17.05 -19.97
C TRP A 35 4.40 17.97 -21.15
N GLN A 36 5.50 18.45 -21.76
CA GLN A 36 5.46 19.19 -23.01
C GLN A 36 4.96 18.30 -24.17
N GLU A 37 5.45 17.07 -24.27
CA GLU A 37 4.99 16.08 -25.25
C GLU A 37 3.51 15.72 -25.07
N LYS A 38 3.02 15.74 -23.82
CA LYS A 38 1.59 15.50 -23.50
C LYS A 38 0.71 16.74 -23.72
N SER A 39 1.25 17.83 -24.27
CA SER A 39 0.56 19.12 -24.45
C SER A 39 0.01 19.71 -23.15
N ALA A 40 0.67 19.44 -22.03
CA ALA A 40 0.30 19.92 -20.70
C ALA A 40 1.51 20.52 -19.94
N PRO A 41 2.18 21.55 -20.52
CA PRO A 41 3.43 22.08 -19.95
C PRO A 41 3.26 22.68 -18.55
N SER A 42 2.06 23.10 -18.17
CA SER A 42 1.76 23.59 -16.82
C SER A 42 1.93 22.51 -15.73
N LEU A 43 1.90 21.24 -16.09
CA LEU A 43 2.13 20.11 -15.18
C LEU A 43 3.62 19.72 -15.11
N GLY A 44 4.46 20.28 -15.99
CA GLY A 44 5.88 19.95 -16.12
C GLY A 44 6.81 20.66 -15.13
N GLN A 45 6.28 21.31 -14.10
CA GLN A 45 7.08 21.91 -13.03
C GLN A 45 7.48 20.85 -12.01
N TYR A 46 8.73 20.41 -12.08
CA TYR A 46 9.28 19.43 -11.15
C TYR A 46 9.49 20.04 -9.76
N GLN A 47 9.08 19.32 -8.72
CA GLN A 47 9.30 19.68 -7.32
C GLN A 47 10.50 18.89 -6.78
N ASP A 48 11.62 19.56 -6.59
CA ASP A 48 12.88 18.94 -6.15
C ASP A 48 12.95 18.82 -4.62
N ILE A 49 12.15 17.91 -4.06
CA ILE A 49 12.09 17.65 -2.62
C ILE A 49 13.27 16.83 -2.10
N MET A 50 13.98 16.14 -2.98
CA MET A 50 15.19 15.37 -2.71
C MET A 50 16.22 15.61 -3.80
N PRO A 51 17.06 16.65 -3.67
CA PRO A 51 18.07 16.99 -4.66
C PRO A 51 18.97 15.82 -5.03
N GLY A 52 19.15 15.58 -6.32
CA GLY A 52 19.95 14.48 -6.84
C GLY A 52 19.18 13.14 -7.01
N VAL A 53 17.92 13.06 -6.58
CA VAL A 53 17.13 11.82 -6.61
C VAL A 53 15.86 12.01 -7.43
N PRO A 54 15.69 11.31 -8.55
CA PRO A 54 14.42 11.31 -9.27
C PRO A 54 13.28 10.81 -8.37
N ASN A 55 12.22 11.60 -8.26
CA ASN A 55 11.04 11.27 -7.47
C ASN A 55 9.79 11.44 -8.33
N LEU A 56 9.06 10.36 -8.54
CA LEU A 56 7.85 10.33 -9.35
C LEU A 56 6.66 9.78 -8.58
N CYS A 57 5.47 10.19 -9.00
CA CYS A 57 4.21 9.76 -8.40
C CYS A 57 3.27 9.15 -9.45
N PHE A 58 2.75 7.95 -9.16
CA PHE A 58 1.57 7.42 -9.83
C PHE A 58 0.32 7.75 -9.02
N LYS A 59 -0.54 8.60 -9.56
CA LYS A 59 -1.86 8.86 -8.98
C LYS A 59 -2.84 7.79 -9.45
N VAL A 60 -3.05 6.78 -8.61
CA VAL A 60 -3.94 5.64 -8.90
C VAL A 60 -4.89 5.43 -7.73
N PRO A 61 -6.22 5.41 -7.96
CA PRO A 61 -7.19 5.20 -6.89
C PRO A 61 -7.00 3.87 -6.17
N THR A 62 -7.56 3.76 -4.97
CA THR A 62 -7.63 2.49 -4.24
C THR A 62 -8.38 1.45 -5.10
N GLY A 63 -7.92 0.20 -5.07
CA GLY A 63 -8.43 -0.86 -5.95
C GLY A 63 -7.87 -0.81 -7.39
N GLY A 64 -7.07 0.20 -7.76
CA GLY A 64 -6.48 0.33 -9.10
C GLY A 64 -5.22 -0.53 -9.34
N GLY A 65 -4.85 -1.43 -8.41
CA GLY A 65 -3.72 -2.34 -8.59
C GLY A 65 -2.36 -1.67 -8.44
N LYS A 66 -2.22 -0.69 -7.53
CA LYS A 66 -0.96 0.03 -7.24
C LYS A 66 0.23 -0.92 -7.04
N THR A 67 0.05 -1.96 -6.22
CA THR A 67 1.09 -2.95 -5.93
C THR A 67 1.57 -3.68 -7.20
N PHE A 68 0.65 -4.04 -8.10
CA PHE A 68 1.02 -4.67 -9.37
C PHE A 68 1.72 -3.70 -10.33
N LEU A 69 1.32 -2.44 -10.34
CA LEU A 69 2.02 -1.37 -11.07
C LEU A 69 3.45 -1.20 -10.56
N ALA A 70 3.65 -1.19 -9.23
CA ALA A 70 4.98 -1.13 -8.64
C ALA A 70 5.84 -2.32 -9.06
N CYS A 71 5.32 -3.55 -9.02
CA CYS A 71 6.05 -4.73 -9.51
C CYS A 71 6.50 -4.58 -10.97
N ASN A 72 5.66 -3.96 -11.81
CA ASN A 72 5.98 -3.72 -13.22
C ASN A 72 6.94 -2.53 -13.45
N ALA A 73 7.09 -1.64 -12.48
CA ALA A 73 7.98 -0.48 -12.57
C ALA A 73 9.44 -0.78 -12.17
N ILE A 74 9.68 -1.79 -11.33
CA ILE A 74 11.01 -2.09 -10.78
C ILE A 74 12.04 -2.32 -11.89
N ARG A 75 11.75 -3.21 -12.84
CA ARG A 75 12.71 -3.55 -13.90
C ARG A 75 13.02 -2.35 -14.82
N PRO A 76 12.04 -1.62 -15.35
CA PRO A 76 12.31 -0.42 -16.16
C PRO A 76 13.15 0.63 -15.44
N ILE A 77 12.93 0.85 -14.14
CA ILE A 77 13.70 1.82 -13.37
C ILE A 77 15.15 1.38 -13.27
N PHE A 78 15.44 0.13 -12.91
CA PHE A 78 16.82 -0.35 -12.83
C PHE A 78 17.52 -0.39 -14.18
N ASP A 79 16.81 -0.70 -15.26
CA ASP A 79 17.38 -0.68 -16.61
C ASP A 79 17.75 0.76 -17.06
N ALA A 80 17.02 1.77 -16.59
CA ALA A 80 17.32 3.18 -16.84
C ALA A 80 18.43 3.76 -15.94
N LEU A 81 18.77 3.07 -14.83
CA LEU A 81 19.78 3.49 -13.85
C LEU A 81 20.96 2.51 -13.81
N PRO A 82 21.77 2.40 -14.87
CA PRO A 82 22.82 1.38 -15.00
C PRO A 82 23.96 1.54 -13.98
N PHE A 83 24.00 2.64 -13.24
CA PHE A 83 25.06 2.92 -12.27
C PHE A 83 24.79 2.33 -10.88
N THR A 84 23.59 1.77 -10.65
CA THR A 84 23.29 1.11 -9.38
C THR A 84 24.08 -0.18 -9.24
N LYS A 85 24.92 -0.25 -8.20
CA LYS A 85 25.76 -1.44 -7.92
C LYS A 85 24.92 -2.62 -7.44
N THR A 86 23.78 -2.37 -6.83
CA THR A 86 22.88 -3.37 -6.26
C THR A 86 21.48 -3.20 -6.80
N LYS A 87 20.69 -4.27 -6.80
CA LYS A 87 19.26 -4.24 -7.12
C LYS A 87 18.46 -4.36 -5.84
N ALA A 88 18.60 -3.34 -4.99
CA ALA A 88 17.91 -3.25 -3.71
C ALA A 88 16.63 -2.40 -3.85
N VAL A 89 15.52 -2.89 -3.34
CA VAL A 89 14.22 -2.19 -3.25
C VAL A 89 13.82 -2.09 -1.80
N VAL A 90 13.53 -0.88 -1.33
CA VAL A 90 12.82 -0.64 -0.07
C VAL A 90 11.37 -0.33 -0.40
N TRP A 91 10.46 -1.19 0.03
CA TRP A 91 9.03 -1.04 -0.15
C TRP A 91 8.37 -0.61 1.15
N LEU A 92 8.04 0.67 1.24
CA LEU A 92 7.44 1.27 2.43
C LEU A 92 5.92 1.19 2.38
N VAL A 93 5.34 0.66 3.45
CA VAL A 93 3.89 0.53 3.61
C VAL A 93 3.39 1.22 4.87
N PRO A 94 2.13 1.72 4.90
CA PRO A 94 1.64 2.56 5.99
C PRO A 94 1.25 1.80 7.26
N SER A 95 0.99 0.49 7.19
CA SER A 95 0.50 -0.29 8.34
C SER A 95 0.99 -1.73 8.34
N ASP A 96 0.99 -2.37 9.51
CA ASP A 96 1.37 -3.78 9.67
C ASP A 96 0.42 -4.74 8.93
N ALA A 97 -0.84 -4.36 8.75
CA ALA A 97 -1.79 -5.15 7.96
C ALA A 97 -1.37 -5.20 6.49
N ILE A 98 -1.04 -4.04 5.90
CA ILE A 98 -0.54 -3.94 4.52
C ILE A 98 0.82 -4.60 4.40
N LEU A 99 1.70 -4.43 5.40
CA LEU A 99 3.01 -5.10 5.45
C LEU A 99 2.84 -6.61 5.34
N SER A 100 2.02 -7.20 6.18
CA SER A 100 1.79 -8.66 6.19
C SER A 100 1.20 -9.15 4.87
N GLN A 101 0.26 -8.41 4.29
CA GLN A 101 -0.36 -8.72 3.00
C GLN A 101 0.65 -8.63 1.86
N THR A 102 1.44 -7.56 1.80
CA THR A 102 2.46 -7.35 0.76
C THR A 102 3.56 -8.41 0.84
N VAL A 103 4.06 -8.70 2.04
CA VAL A 103 5.07 -9.76 2.26
C VAL A 103 4.52 -11.12 1.81
N LYS A 104 3.30 -11.47 2.22
CA LYS A 104 2.66 -12.73 1.81
C LYS A 104 2.56 -12.84 0.29
N ALA A 105 2.05 -11.80 -0.38
CA ALA A 105 1.89 -11.79 -1.82
C ALA A 105 3.25 -11.86 -2.57
N LEU A 106 4.29 -11.18 -2.09
CA LEU A 106 5.60 -11.18 -2.72
C LEU A 106 6.44 -12.42 -2.41
N LYS A 107 6.18 -13.14 -1.30
CA LYS A 107 6.85 -14.40 -0.97
C LYS A 107 6.19 -15.63 -1.61
N ASP A 108 4.89 -15.56 -1.91
CA ASP A 108 4.16 -16.67 -2.53
C ASP A 108 4.53 -16.78 -4.01
N SER A 109 5.21 -17.85 -4.38
CA SER A 109 5.67 -18.11 -5.74
C SER A 109 4.53 -18.27 -6.76
N SER A 110 3.33 -18.60 -6.31
CA SER A 110 2.12 -18.73 -7.13
C SER A 110 1.39 -17.39 -7.35
N HIS A 111 1.68 -16.37 -6.54
CA HIS A 111 1.03 -15.08 -6.63
C HIS A 111 1.52 -14.28 -7.84
N ASP A 112 0.62 -13.64 -8.57
CA ASP A 112 0.92 -12.88 -9.80
C ASP A 112 2.01 -11.81 -9.61
N TYR A 113 2.08 -11.16 -8.45
CA TYR A 113 3.11 -10.15 -8.15
C TYR A 113 4.50 -10.79 -8.11
N ARG A 114 4.62 -11.92 -7.43
CA ARG A 114 5.89 -12.66 -7.37
C ARG A 114 6.29 -13.22 -8.74
N GLN A 115 5.34 -13.79 -9.47
CA GLN A 115 5.57 -14.28 -10.83
C GLN A 115 6.08 -13.21 -11.78
N LYS A 116 5.50 -11.98 -11.70
CA LYS A 116 5.97 -10.85 -12.51
C LYS A 116 7.43 -10.49 -12.20
N ILE A 117 7.77 -10.34 -10.92
CA ILE A 117 9.13 -9.99 -10.51
C ILE A 117 10.10 -11.13 -10.86
N ASN A 118 9.71 -12.39 -10.68
CA ASN A 118 10.52 -13.54 -11.07
C ASN A 118 10.80 -13.57 -12.58
N ALA A 119 9.81 -13.28 -13.41
CA ALA A 119 9.99 -13.20 -14.86
C ALA A 119 10.98 -12.11 -15.25
N ASP A 120 10.92 -10.95 -14.59
CA ASP A 120 11.81 -9.82 -14.87
C ASP A 120 13.25 -10.04 -14.42
N PHE A 121 13.47 -10.78 -13.33
CA PHE A 121 14.79 -10.95 -12.71
C PHE A 121 15.31 -12.41 -12.73
N GLY A 122 14.76 -13.25 -13.62
CA GLY A 122 15.23 -14.64 -13.81
C GLY A 122 15.08 -15.49 -12.54
N SER A 123 14.03 -15.26 -11.76
CA SER A 123 13.76 -15.90 -10.47
C SER A 123 14.81 -15.66 -9.38
N ARG A 124 15.77 -14.78 -9.61
CA ARG A 124 16.75 -14.33 -8.61
C ARG A 124 16.16 -13.17 -7.80
N VAL A 125 15.26 -13.50 -6.90
CA VAL A 125 14.50 -12.52 -6.10
C VAL A 125 14.40 -13.04 -4.66
N GLU A 126 14.77 -12.20 -3.71
CA GLU A 126 14.54 -12.46 -2.29
C GLU A 126 13.72 -11.33 -1.68
N VAL A 127 12.78 -11.70 -0.79
CA VAL A 127 11.88 -10.76 -0.13
C VAL A 127 12.10 -10.85 1.36
N TYR A 128 12.45 -9.71 1.97
CA TYR A 128 12.83 -9.63 3.38
C TYR A 128 11.83 -8.83 4.19
N THR A 129 11.54 -9.31 5.39
CA THR A 129 10.98 -8.53 6.48
C THR A 129 12.10 -7.87 7.29
N LYS A 130 11.76 -6.87 8.12
CA LYS A 130 12.73 -6.22 9.01
C LYS A 130 13.46 -7.24 9.91
N GLN A 131 12.74 -8.23 10.44
CA GLN A 131 13.34 -9.24 11.33
C GLN A 131 14.36 -10.12 10.60
N GLU A 132 14.06 -10.52 9.37
CA GLU A 132 15.00 -11.33 8.54
C GLU A 132 16.26 -10.54 8.21
N LEU A 133 16.12 -9.23 7.91
CA LEU A 133 17.23 -8.33 7.69
C LEU A 133 18.12 -8.20 8.94
N LEU A 134 17.52 -7.95 10.11
CA LEU A 134 18.23 -7.84 11.37
C LEU A 134 18.96 -9.15 11.76
N ASN A 135 18.39 -10.28 11.40
CA ASN A 135 19.01 -11.59 11.65
C ASN A 135 20.07 -11.96 10.62
N GLY A 136 20.27 -11.17 9.56
CA GLY A 136 21.15 -11.52 8.44
C GLY A 136 20.68 -12.76 7.66
N GLN A 137 19.41 -13.11 7.75
CA GLN A 137 18.87 -14.33 7.15
C GLN A 137 18.81 -14.19 5.62
N ASN A 138 19.68 -14.92 4.92
CA ASN A 138 19.89 -14.82 3.47
C ASN A 138 20.25 -13.39 2.98
N PHE A 139 20.47 -12.46 3.89
CA PHE A 139 20.81 -11.08 3.61
C PHE A 139 22.31 -10.88 3.85
N ASN A 140 23.08 -10.82 2.76
CA ASN A 140 24.52 -10.68 2.76
C ASN A 140 25.00 -9.94 1.50
N PRO A 141 26.26 -9.48 1.43
CA PRO A 141 26.78 -8.70 0.30
C PRO A 141 26.64 -9.38 -1.06
N THR A 142 26.88 -10.69 -1.12
CA THR A 142 26.75 -11.48 -2.36
C THR A 142 25.29 -11.51 -2.84
N ALA A 143 24.35 -11.77 -1.92
CA ALA A 143 22.94 -11.83 -2.24
C ALA A 143 22.42 -10.51 -2.85
N VAL A 144 22.74 -9.35 -2.26
CA VAL A 144 22.28 -8.05 -2.77
C VAL A 144 22.94 -7.64 -4.09
N THR A 145 24.05 -8.26 -4.46
CA THR A 145 24.73 -8.00 -5.73
C THR A 145 24.20 -8.89 -6.86
N GLU A 146 23.86 -10.14 -6.55
CA GLU A 146 23.51 -11.15 -7.56
C GLU A 146 21.99 -11.25 -7.83
N GLN A 147 21.15 -10.77 -6.92
CA GLN A 147 19.70 -10.90 -7.01
C GLN A 147 18.96 -9.60 -6.70
N LEU A 148 17.67 -9.54 -7.04
CA LEU A 148 16.79 -8.50 -6.57
C LEU A 148 16.47 -8.73 -5.09
N SER A 149 16.80 -7.76 -4.24
CA SER A 149 16.51 -7.77 -2.82
C SER A 149 15.38 -6.80 -2.48
N VAL A 150 14.18 -7.32 -2.18
CA VAL A 150 13.00 -6.52 -1.85
C VAL A 150 12.79 -6.51 -0.34
N MET A 151 12.98 -5.36 0.29
CA MET A 151 12.82 -5.14 1.73
C MET A 151 11.48 -4.47 1.99
N VAL A 152 10.48 -5.23 2.48
CA VAL A 152 9.15 -4.70 2.79
C VAL A 152 9.12 -4.23 4.24
N LEU A 153 8.90 -2.93 4.44
CA LEU A 153 9.09 -2.25 5.71
C LEU A 153 7.92 -1.30 6.00
N SER A 154 7.55 -1.14 7.26
CA SER A 154 6.61 -0.10 7.66
C SER A 154 7.33 1.21 7.96
N TYR A 155 6.64 2.35 7.86
CA TYR A 155 7.20 3.65 8.25
C TYR A 155 7.73 3.66 9.68
N ASP A 156 7.09 2.94 10.60
CA ASP A 156 7.50 2.88 11.99
C ASP A 156 8.82 2.13 12.22
N SER A 157 9.24 1.32 11.24
CA SER A 157 10.48 0.56 11.30
C SER A 157 11.74 1.42 11.50
N PHE A 158 11.69 2.71 11.09
CA PHE A 158 12.85 3.61 11.08
C PHE A 158 12.59 4.98 11.73
N ARG A 159 11.45 5.17 12.40
CA ARG A 159 11.13 6.47 13.04
C ARG A 159 11.96 6.79 14.29
N GLY A 160 12.87 5.92 14.69
CA GLY A 160 13.75 6.16 15.86
C GLY A 160 13.02 6.26 17.21
N ARG A 161 11.71 6.03 17.25
CA ARG A 161 10.89 6.07 18.45
C ARG A 161 10.46 4.65 18.84
N GLY A 162 10.66 4.31 20.12
CA GLY A 162 10.35 2.98 20.64
C GLY A 162 11.45 1.94 20.38
N LYS A 163 11.41 0.83 21.13
CA LYS A 163 12.45 -0.21 21.11
C LYS A 163 12.68 -0.83 19.72
N GLU A 164 11.63 -1.01 18.95
CA GLU A 164 11.72 -1.63 17.61
C GLU A 164 12.30 -0.68 16.55
N GLY A 165 12.00 0.62 16.62
CA GLY A 165 12.60 1.62 15.72
C GLY A 165 14.09 1.78 15.96
N LEU A 166 14.52 1.80 17.21
CA LEU A 166 15.91 1.95 17.62
C LEU A 166 16.81 0.81 17.16
N LYS A 167 16.31 -0.43 17.04
CA LYS A 167 17.10 -1.58 16.57
C LYS A 167 17.71 -1.39 15.18
N ALA A 168 17.08 -0.59 14.33
CA ALA A 168 17.61 -0.31 12.98
C ALA A 168 18.84 0.60 12.98
N TYR A 169 19.12 1.32 14.08
CA TYR A 169 20.24 2.23 14.24
C TYR A 169 21.38 1.66 15.09
N GLN A 170 21.14 0.52 15.76
CA GLN A 170 22.11 -0.11 16.65
C GLN A 170 23.08 -0.98 15.89
N GLU A 171 24.28 -1.15 16.45
CA GLU A 171 25.26 -2.12 16.03
C GLU A 171 24.62 -3.52 15.86
N ASN A 172 24.98 -4.19 14.76
CA ASN A 172 24.45 -5.51 14.45
C ASN A 172 25.55 -6.41 13.87
N SER A 173 26.06 -7.33 14.66
CA SER A 173 27.09 -8.27 14.27
C SER A 173 26.69 -9.19 13.10
N ASN A 174 25.40 -9.47 12.91
CA ASN A 174 24.93 -10.25 11.78
C ASN A 174 25.14 -9.52 10.43
N LEU A 175 25.30 -8.20 10.45
CA LEU A 175 25.50 -7.35 9.28
C LEU A 175 26.97 -6.91 9.09
N GLU A 176 27.89 -7.33 9.97
CA GLU A 176 29.33 -7.05 9.84
C GLU A 176 29.91 -7.42 8.45
N PRO A 177 29.47 -8.50 7.77
CA PRO A 177 29.94 -8.80 6.42
C PRO A 177 29.71 -7.67 5.41
N PHE A 178 28.64 -6.87 5.58
CA PHE A 178 28.37 -5.70 4.73
C PHE A 178 29.40 -4.59 4.96
N SER A 179 29.74 -4.27 6.21
CA SER A 179 30.73 -3.26 6.53
C SER A 179 32.08 -3.61 5.90
N LYS A 180 32.47 -4.88 5.92
CA LYS A 180 33.69 -5.39 5.26
C LYS A 180 33.65 -5.27 3.73
N ALA A 181 32.47 -5.54 3.13
CA ALA A 181 32.32 -5.57 1.68
C ALA A 181 32.10 -4.19 1.07
N LEU A 182 31.32 -3.33 1.73
CA LEU A 182 30.97 -1.99 1.26
C LEU A 182 31.96 -0.91 1.69
N GLY A 183 32.74 -1.17 2.76
CA GLY A 183 33.67 -0.21 3.35
C GLY A 183 32.95 0.89 4.14
N LYS A 184 33.66 1.98 4.40
CA LYS A 184 33.09 3.11 5.17
C LYS A 184 31.97 3.79 4.40
N PRO A 185 30.87 4.15 5.10
CA PRO A 185 29.75 4.86 4.48
C PRO A 185 30.18 6.22 3.91
N GLU A 186 29.80 6.50 2.67
CA GLU A 186 29.97 7.81 2.06
C GLU A 186 29.02 8.83 2.69
N PHE A 187 27.80 8.38 3.04
CA PHE A 187 26.77 9.20 3.68
C PHE A 187 26.39 8.58 5.03
N PRO A 188 27.14 8.88 6.11
CA PRO A 188 26.86 8.33 7.42
C PRO A 188 25.57 8.92 7.99
N ILE A 189 24.70 8.05 8.50
CA ILE A 189 23.45 8.46 9.16
C ILE A 189 23.77 8.86 10.61
N GLU A 190 23.31 10.03 11.02
CA GLU A 190 23.47 10.50 12.40
C GLU A 190 22.89 9.49 13.40
N LYS A 191 23.65 9.14 14.42
CA LYS A 191 23.27 8.16 15.47
C LYS A 191 23.10 6.71 15.03
N ALA A 192 23.46 6.36 13.80
CA ALA A 192 23.50 4.97 13.35
C ALA A 192 24.94 4.42 13.43
N ASP A 193 25.08 3.17 13.88
CA ASP A 193 26.33 2.42 13.82
C ASP A 193 26.64 2.03 12.37
N GLU A 194 27.93 1.80 12.04
CA GLU A 194 28.36 1.38 10.69
C GLU A 194 27.75 0.04 10.27
N THR A 195 27.46 -0.84 11.22
CA THR A 195 26.82 -2.15 11.00
C THR A 195 25.31 -2.11 11.20
N ALA A 196 24.75 -0.95 11.51
CA ALA A 196 23.32 -0.79 11.71
C ALA A 196 22.56 -1.09 10.40
N LEU A 197 21.40 -1.72 10.52
CA LEU A 197 20.56 -2.07 9.35
C LEU A 197 20.28 -0.85 8.47
N PHE A 198 19.97 0.29 9.08
CA PHE A 198 19.65 1.51 8.31
C PHE A 198 20.86 2.02 7.54
N GLN A 199 22.07 1.99 8.14
CA GLN A 199 23.29 2.38 7.47
C GLN A 199 23.65 1.44 6.32
N ILE A 200 23.45 0.13 6.48
CA ILE A 200 23.66 -0.83 5.39
C ILE A 200 22.70 -0.55 4.23
N ILE A 201 21.40 -0.36 4.49
CA ILE A 201 20.42 -0.03 3.45
C ILE A 201 20.79 1.27 2.72
N ASN A 202 21.26 2.30 3.44
CA ASN A 202 21.74 3.55 2.87
C ASN A 202 22.87 3.32 1.84
N GLN A 203 23.83 2.46 2.17
CA GLN A 203 24.95 2.16 1.28
C GLN A 203 24.56 1.33 0.05
N LEU A 204 23.40 0.65 0.08
CA LEU A 204 22.86 -0.05 -1.09
C LEU A 204 22.23 0.87 -2.11
N SER A 205 21.95 2.12 -1.77
CA SER A 205 21.27 3.12 -2.61
C SER A 205 20.00 2.56 -3.29
N PRO A 206 18.98 2.14 -2.52
CA PRO A 206 17.85 1.39 -3.05
C PRO A 206 16.92 2.20 -3.93
N LEU A 207 16.16 1.53 -4.80
CA LEU A 207 14.88 2.05 -5.26
C LEU A 207 13.91 2.06 -4.08
N VAL A 208 13.35 3.21 -3.74
CA VAL A 208 12.33 3.32 -2.68
C VAL A 208 10.95 3.42 -3.31
N ILE A 209 10.09 2.45 -3.02
CA ILE A 209 8.67 2.44 -3.37
C ILE A 209 7.89 2.86 -2.13
N VAL A 210 7.08 3.90 -2.25
CA VAL A 210 6.29 4.46 -1.15
C VAL A 210 4.81 4.21 -1.42
N ASP A 211 4.24 3.22 -0.75
CA ASP A 211 2.82 2.92 -0.89
C ASP A 211 1.99 3.80 0.06
N GLU A 212 0.91 4.40 -0.49
CA GLU A 212 0.06 5.39 0.19
C GLU A 212 0.88 6.55 0.79
N SER A 213 1.66 7.21 -0.05
CA SER A 213 2.63 8.27 0.33
C SER A 213 2.01 9.45 1.10
N HIS A 214 0.68 9.60 1.07
CA HIS A 214 -0.02 10.61 1.87
C HIS A 214 0.15 10.40 3.40
N HIS A 215 0.50 9.20 3.86
CA HIS A 215 0.88 8.93 5.25
C HIS A 215 2.30 9.38 5.60
N ALA A 216 3.18 9.54 4.62
CA ALA A 216 4.54 10.04 4.79
C ALA A 216 4.59 11.58 4.86
N ARG A 217 3.72 12.21 5.68
CA ARG A 217 3.47 13.67 5.65
C ARG A 217 4.35 14.50 6.56
N SER A 218 5.15 13.92 7.44
CA SER A 218 5.98 14.68 8.37
C SER A 218 7.36 14.96 7.80
N GLU A 219 8.01 16.04 8.27
CA GLU A 219 9.43 16.31 8.01
C GLU A 219 10.29 15.09 8.36
N LEU A 220 9.95 14.40 9.45
CA LEU A 220 10.61 13.17 9.88
C LEU A 220 10.52 12.05 8.82
N SER A 221 9.41 11.97 8.07
CA SER A 221 9.27 10.98 6.99
C SER A 221 10.16 11.33 5.80
N LEU A 222 10.32 12.61 5.48
CA LEU A 222 11.21 13.05 4.41
C LEU A 222 12.68 12.83 4.78
N GLU A 223 13.06 13.12 6.03
CA GLU A 223 14.39 12.82 6.56
C GLU A 223 14.70 11.33 6.50
N MET A 224 13.75 10.48 6.91
CA MET A 224 13.88 9.03 6.79
C MET A 224 14.08 8.60 5.34
N LEU A 225 13.34 9.16 4.38
CA LEU A 225 13.51 8.85 2.97
C LEU A 225 14.90 9.27 2.46
N LYS A 226 15.39 10.45 2.85
CA LYS A 226 16.75 10.91 2.53
C LYS A 226 17.83 9.98 3.11
N ASN A 227 17.61 9.49 4.33
CA ASN A 227 18.53 8.58 5.00
C ASN A 227 18.63 7.19 4.37
N PHE A 228 17.68 6.79 3.52
CA PHE A 228 17.85 5.61 2.67
C PHE A 228 18.83 5.84 1.52
N ASN A 229 19.19 7.10 1.23
CA ASN A 229 20.04 7.47 0.09
C ASN A 229 19.56 6.83 -1.23
N PRO A 230 18.29 7.01 -1.62
CA PRO A 230 17.68 6.27 -2.71
C PRO A 230 18.27 6.66 -4.07
N CYS A 231 18.40 5.70 -4.99
CA CYS A 231 18.70 5.98 -6.39
C CYS A 231 17.47 6.50 -7.16
N PHE A 232 16.27 6.19 -6.69
CA PHE A 232 14.99 6.62 -7.25
C PHE A 232 13.88 6.47 -6.21
N VAL A 233 12.87 7.36 -6.24
CA VAL A 233 11.67 7.22 -5.42
C VAL A 233 10.43 7.13 -6.30
N LEU A 234 9.62 6.12 -6.08
CA LEU A 234 8.33 5.92 -6.72
C LEU A 234 7.20 5.97 -5.71
N ASP A 235 6.42 7.04 -5.73
CA ASP A 235 5.23 7.21 -4.91
C ASP A 235 4.00 6.59 -5.58
N LEU A 236 3.21 5.87 -4.80
CA LEU A 236 1.93 5.30 -5.21
C LEU A 236 0.83 5.82 -4.29
N THR A 237 -0.11 6.59 -4.82
CA THR A 237 -1.18 7.14 -3.97
C THR A 237 -2.45 7.49 -4.76
N ALA A 238 -3.60 7.39 -4.11
CA ALA A 238 -4.85 7.92 -4.63
C ALA A 238 -4.96 9.43 -4.43
N THR A 239 -4.32 9.97 -3.38
CA THR A 239 -4.41 11.37 -2.94
C THR A 239 -3.01 12.00 -2.88
N PRO A 240 -2.42 12.35 -4.04
CA PRO A 240 -1.09 12.95 -4.09
C PRO A 240 -1.06 14.28 -3.36
N LYS A 241 0.11 14.64 -2.85
CA LYS A 241 0.37 15.96 -2.27
C LYS A 241 0.52 17.00 -3.38
N LYS A 242 0.48 18.28 -2.99
CA LYS A 242 0.71 19.39 -3.91
C LYS A 242 2.10 19.33 -4.56
N GLU A 243 3.07 18.82 -3.80
CA GLU A 243 4.49 18.70 -4.20
C GLU A 243 4.80 17.37 -4.90
N SER A 244 3.81 16.52 -5.19
CA SER A 244 4.02 15.24 -5.86
C SER A 244 4.30 15.43 -7.36
N ASN A 245 5.38 14.86 -7.85
CA ASN A 245 5.72 14.84 -9.28
C ASN A 245 4.90 13.76 -10.00
N ILE A 246 3.65 14.08 -10.33
CA ILE A 246 2.74 13.13 -10.95
C ILE A 246 3.15 12.91 -12.39
N ILE A 247 3.56 11.68 -12.74
CA ILE A 247 3.92 11.28 -14.10
C ILE A 247 2.75 10.62 -14.84
N SER A 248 1.87 9.98 -14.11
CA SER A 248 0.66 9.38 -14.67
C SER A 248 -0.47 9.40 -13.65
N TYR A 249 -1.70 9.57 -14.16
CA TYR A 249 -2.90 9.54 -13.33
C TYR A 249 -3.98 8.68 -13.96
N VAL A 250 -4.74 8.03 -13.09
CA VAL A 250 -5.87 7.16 -13.42
C VAL A 250 -7.10 7.70 -12.71
N ASP A 251 -8.21 7.79 -13.42
CA ASP A 251 -9.50 8.19 -12.86
C ASP A 251 -10.43 6.99 -12.58
N ALA A 252 -11.50 7.23 -11.85
CA ALA A 252 -12.48 6.20 -11.50
C ALA A 252 -13.23 5.65 -12.73
N VAL A 253 -13.37 6.43 -13.80
CA VAL A 253 -14.02 6.00 -15.04
C VAL A 253 -13.20 4.96 -15.76
N GLN A 254 -11.88 5.13 -15.77
CA GLN A 254 -10.94 4.16 -16.34
C GLN A 254 -10.99 2.84 -15.56
N LEU A 255 -11.03 2.90 -14.21
CA LEU A 255 -11.18 1.72 -13.38
C LEU A 255 -12.52 1.00 -13.62
N LYS A 256 -13.62 1.77 -13.76
CA LYS A 256 -14.93 1.21 -14.07
C LYS A 256 -14.96 0.45 -15.39
N LYS A 257 -14.35 1.01 -16.44
CA LYS A 257 -14.26 0.36 -17.77
C LYS A 257 -13.58 -1.01 -17.71
N GLU A 258 -12.66 -1.19 -16.77
CA GLU A 258 -11.91 -2.43 -16.58
C GLU A 258 -12.45 -3.31 -15.43
N ASN A 259 -13.63 -2.98 -14.89
CA ASN A 259 -14.28 -3.66 -13.77
C ASN A 259 -13.42 -3.76 -12.49
N MET A 260 -12.57 -2.74 -12.27
CA MET A 260 -11.66 -2.69 -11.10
C MET A 260 -12.30 -2.03 -9.88
N VAL A 261 -13.46 -1.40 -10.01
CA VAL A 261 -14.19 -0.76 -8.92
C VAL A 261 -15.67 -1.07 -8.99
N LYS A 262 -16.31 -1.13 -7.83
CA LYS A 262 -17.77 -1.26 -7.70
C LYS A 262 -18.40 0.11 -7.90
N LEU A 263 -19.09 0.32 -9.01
CA LEU A 263 -19.82 1.55 -9.31
C LEU A 263 -21.21 1.19 -9.84
N PRO A 264 -22.24 2.00 -9.56
CA PRO A 264 -22.19 3.29 -8.87
C PRO A 264 -21.99 3.19 -7.37
N VAL A 265 -21.38 4.20 -6.76
CA VAL A 265 -21.45 4.43 -5.31
C VAL A 265 -22.69 5.30 -5.06
N ILE A 266 -23.63 4.79 -4.26
CA ILE A 266 -24.85 5.50 -3.89
C ILE A 266 -24.73 5.91 -2.43
N VAL A 267 -24.84 7.20 -2.16
CA VAL A 267 -24.74 7.75 -0.82
C VAL A 267 -26.13 8.11 -0.31
N TYR A 268 -26.50 7.55 0.84
CA TYR A 268 -27.72 7.90 1.56
C TYR A 268 -27.36 8.66 2.83
N ASN A 269 -27.95 9.82 3.03
CA ASN A 269 -27.88 10.54 4.29
C ASN A 269 -29.12 10.29 5.11
N ARG A 270 -29.01 10.09 6.43
CA ARG A 270 -30.10 9.85 7.36
C ARG A 270 -29.94 10.72 8.60
N ASP A 271 -31.05 11.16 9.14
CA ASP A 271 -31.06 12.06 10.29
C ASP A 271 -30.83 11.33 11.62
N ASN A 272 -31.10 10.02 11.66
CA ASN A 272 -30.90 9.23 12.87
C ASN A 272 -30.21 7.89 12.61
N GLN A 273 -29.53 7.41 13.63
CA GLN A 273 -28.73 6.15 13.56
C GLN A 273 -29.60 4.90 13.41
N GLY A 274 -30.85 4.92 13.88
CA GLY A 274 -31.79 3.80 13.73
C GLY A 274 -32.13 3.56 12.26
N GLU A 275 -32.40 4.62 11.50
CA GLU A 275 -32.64 4.54 10.05
C GLU A 275 -31.42 4.01 9.31
N VAL A 276 -30.20 4.45 9.67
CA VAL A 276 -28.96 3.94 9.06
C VAL A 276 -28.84 2.44 9.25
N LEU A 277 -29.15 1.93 10.46
CA LEU A 277 -29.09 0.49 10.76
C LEU A 277 -30.11 -0.30 9.94
N THR A 278 -31.39 0.15 9.97
CA THR A 278 -32.47 -0.53 9.26
C THR A 278 -32.23 -0.56 7.77
N ASP A 279 -31.91 0.58 7.16
CA ASP A 279 -31.64 0.68 5.73
C ASP A 279 -30.45 -0.21 5.30
N ALA A 280 -29.39 -0.25 6.10
CA ALA A 280 -28.22 -1.09 5.79
C ALA A 280 -28.55 -2.60 5.83
N ILE A 281 -29.37 -3.01 6.81
CA ILE A 281 -29.84 -4.39 6.93
C ILE A 281 -30.75 -4.75 5.76
N ASP A 282 -31.75 -3.92 5.45
CA ASP A 282 -32.69 -4.14 4.36
C ASP A 282 -32.00 -4.18 3.00
N LEU A 283 -31.08 -3.23 2.76
CA LEU A 283 -30.30 -3.23 1.52
C LEU A 283 -29.46 -4.50 1.37
N ARG A 284 -28.82 -4.94 2.46
CA ARG A 284 -28.05 -6.18 2.46
C ARG A 284 -28.93 -7.38 2.11
N ASN A 285 -30.11 -7.49 2.73
CA ASN A 285 -31.04 -8.58 2.47
C ASN A 285 -31.48 -8.60 1.00
N ARG A 286 -31.84 -7.47 0.44
CA ARG A 286 -32.17 -7.35 -0.99
C ARG A 286 -31.03 -7.75 -1.91
N LEU A 287 -29.80 -7.33 -1.59
CA LEU A 287 -28.63 -7.72 -2.38
C LEU A 287 -28.34 -9.23 -2.29
N GLU A 288 -28.58 -9.85 -1.15
CA GLU A 288 -28.41 -11.30 -0.99
C GLU A 288 -29.48 -12.07 -1.78
N GLU A 289 -30.74 -11.65 -1.75
CA GLU A 289 -31.83 -12.20 -2.58
C GLU A 289 -31.50 -12.09 -4.08
N LEU A 290 -31.01 -10.93 -4.52
CA LEU A 290 -30.58 -10.73 -5.91
C LEU A 290 -29.37 -11.61 -6.27
N ALA A 291 -28.46 -11.82 -5.35
CA ALA A 291 -27.31 -12.70 -5.57
C ALA A 291 -27.73 -14.16 -5.70
N GLN A 292 -28.70 -14.61 -4.89
CA GLN A 292 -29.25 -15.96 -4.90
C GLN A 292 -30.15 -16.24 -6.13
N SER A 293 -30.81 -15.21 -6.65
CA SER A 293 -31.68 -15.33 -7.83
C SER A 293 -30.95 -15.37 -9.17
N ARG A 294 -29.61 -15.27 -9.16
CA ARG A 294 -28.80 -15.39 -10.38
C ARG A 294 -28.87 -16.80 -10.98
N PRO A 295 -28.87 -16.93 -12.33
CA PRO A 295 -28.81 -18.23 -12.96
C PRO A 295 -27.58 -19.02 -12.51
N GLU A 296 -27.72 -20.34 -12.35
CA GLU A 296 -26.66 -21.27 -11.93
C GLU A 296 -25.38 -21.23 -12.78
N GLN A 297 -25.39 -20.57 -13.93
CA GLN A 297 -24.24 -20.38 -14.82
C GLN A 297 -23.27 -19.25 -14.37
N SER A 298 -23.61 -18.46 -13.34
CA SER A 298 -22.64 -17.51 -12.77
C SER A 298 -21.80 -18.25 -11.73
N GLU A 299 -20.58 -18.63 -12.09
CA GLU A 299 -19.59 -19.29 -11.22
C GLU A 299 -19.20 -18.49 -9.95
N GLN A 300 -19.77 -17.31 -9.76
CA GLN A 300 -19.33 -16.40 -8.73
C GLN A 300 -20.29 -16.36 -7.54
N TYR A 301 -19.90 -17.01 -6.44
CA TYR A 301 -20.55 -16.84 -5.13
C TYR A 301 -20.47 -15.39 -4.66
N ILE A 302 -21.61 -14.84 -4.25
CA ILE A 302 -21.68 -13.46 -3.72
C ILE A 302 -22.44 -13.47 -2.39
N ARG A 303 -21.81 -12.95 -1.35
CA ARG A 303 -22.39 -12.77 -0.02
C ARG A 303 -22.24 -11.31 0.40
N PRO A 304 -23.27 -10.46 0.27
CA PRO A 304 -23.18 -9.07 0.69
C PRO A 304 -22.90 -8.93 2.19
N ILE A 305 -21.87 -8.15 2.51
CA ILE A 305 -21.47 -7.81 3.88
C ILE A 305 -21.69 -6.33 4.11
N VAL A 306 -22.26 -5.99 5.27
CA VAL A 306 -22.32 -4.62 5.79
C VAL A 306 -21.11 -4.36 6.67
N LEU A 307 -20.39 -3.29 6.36
CA LEU A 307 -19.36 -2.75 7.24
C LEU A 307 -19.98 -1.61 8.07
N PHE A 308 -20.16 -1.82 9.35
CA PHE A 308 -20.61 -0.79 10.27
C PHE A 308 -19.42 -0.06 10.89
N GLN A 309 -19.39 1.27 10.79
CA GLN A 309 -18.43 2.09 11.48
C GLN A 309 -19.04 2.66 12.76
N ALA A 310 -18.64 2.13 13.91
CA ALA A 310 -19.05 2.57 15.22
C ALA A 310 -18.26 3.81 15.67
N GLN A 311 -18.80 4.50 16.69
CA GLN A 311 -18.13 5.64 17.32
C GLN A 311 -17.02 5.17 18.26
N PRO A 312 -15.92 5.94 18.41
CA PRO A 312 -14.92 5.69 19.45
C PRO A 312 -15.54 5.79 20.85
N ARG A 313 -14.96 5.08 21.81
CA ARG A 313 -15.29 5.25 23.24
C ARG A 313 -14.92 6.68 23.66
N GLY A 314 -15.82 7.40 24.32
CA GLY A 314 -15.49 8.76 24.79
C GLY A 314 -16.61 9.61 25.36
N LYS A 315 -17.87 9.35 24.97
CA LYS A 315 -19.06 10.03 25.52
C LYS A 315 -20.11 8.98 25.90
N GLU A 316 -20.89 9.23 26.96
CA GLU A 316 -21.93 8.29 27.43
C GLU A 316 -22.96 7.94 26.35
N GLU A 317 -23.28 8.90 25.46
CA GLU A 317 -24.21 8.73 24.34
C GLU A 317 -23.58 8.09 23.08
N SER A 318 -22.28 7.79 23.08
CA SER A 318 -21.61 7.23 21.90
C SER A 318 -22.11 5.82 21.61
N THR A 319 -22.43 5.55 20.35
CA THR A 319 -22.73 4.19 19.87
C THR A 319 -21.43 3.44 19.62
N THR A 320 -20.92 2.85 20.71
CA THR A 320 -19.69 2.04 20.68
C THR A 320 -19.95 0.73 19.92
N PHE A 321 -18.87 0.01 19.61
CA PHE A 321 -18.99 -1.25 18.89
C PHE A 321 -19.74 -2.32 19.70
N GLU A 322 -19.65 -2.29 21.05
CA GLU A 322 -20.42 -3.19 21.92
C GLU A 322 -21.92 -2.87 21.84
N LYS A 323 -22.31 -1.62 22.08
CA LYS A 323 -23.72 -1.17 21.98
C LYS A 323 -24.31 -1.46 20.61
N LEU A 324 -23.50 -1.31 19.55
CA LEU A 324 -23.93 -1.59 18.17
C LEU A 324 -24.16 -3.10 17.96
N ARG A 325 -23.29 -3.95 18.47
CA ARG A 325 -23.48 -5.41 18.43
C ARG A 325 -24.78 -5.81 19.12
N ASP A 326 -25.02 -5.29 20.34
CA ASP A 326 -26.23 -5.58 21.11
C ASP A 326 -27.49 -5.17 20.33
N LYS A 327 -27.50 -3.97 19.76
CA LYS A 327 -28.60 -3.50 18.91
C LYS A 327 -28.85 -4.42 17.72
N LEU A 328 -27.82 -4.89 17.03
CA LEU A 328 -27.96 -5.80 15.89
C LEU A 328 -28.55 -7.16 16.32
N VAL A 329 -28.15 -7.66 17.48
CA VAL A 329 -28.71 -8.91 18.04
C VAL A 329 -30.17 -8.70 18.45
N GLU A 330 -30.51 -7.57 19.08
CA GLU A 330 -31.90 -7.20 19.44
C GLU A 330 -32.82 -7.08 18.21
N THR A 331 -32.29 -6.73 17.05
CA THR A 331 -33.05 -6.75 15.76
C THR A 331 -33.21 -8.15 15.16
N GLY A 332 -32.73 -9.19 15.84
CA GLY A 332 -32.88 -10.58 15.43
C GLY A 332 -31.75 -11.14 14.55
N ILE A 333 -30.62 -10.40 14.44
CA ILE A 333 -29.45 -10.90 13.71
C ILE A 333 -28.70 -11.91 14.58
N PRO A 334 -28.44 -13.15 14.07
CA PRO A 334 -27.68 -14.15 14.81
C PRO A 334 -26.26 -13.64 15.14
N ALA A 335 -25.81 -13.85 16.37
CA ALA A 335 -24.51 -13.37 16.85
C ALA A 335 -23.32 -13.91 16.04
N GLU A 336 -23.43 -15.13 15.49
CA GLU A 336 -22.43 -15.74 14.62
C GLU A 336 -22.28 -15.05 13.26
N GLN A 337 -23.24 -14.25 12.85
CA GLN A 337 -23.16 -13.44 11.61
C GLN A 337 -22.47 -12.10 11.83
N ILE A 338 -22.17 -11.73 13.07
CA ILE A 338 -21.55 -10.45 13.43
C ILE A 338 -20.11 -10.69 13.86
N ALA A 339 -19.19 -9.91 13.32
CA ALA A 339 -17.78 -9.91 13.73
C ALA A 339 -17.30 -8.50 14.08
N ILE A 340 -16.46 -8.38 15.09
CA ILE A 340 -15.86 -7.11 15.52
C ILE A 340 -14.39 -7.07 15.09
N ARG A 341 -13.99 -5.94 14.50
CA ARG A 341 -12.60 -5.64 14.18
C ARG A 341 -12.25 -4.22 14.60
N THR A 342 -11.52 -4.10 15.71
CA THR A 342 -10.97 -2.84 16.24
C THR A 342 -9.45 -2.98 16.41
N SER A 343 -8.78 -1.98 17.02
CA SER A 343 -7.38 -2.09 17.44
C SER A 343 -7.16 -3.27 18.42
N ASP A 344 -8.09 -3.48 19.33
CA ASP A 344 -7.96 -4.39 20.47
C ASP A 344 -8.65 -5.75 20.23
N VAL A 345 -9.68 -5.77 19.39
CA VAL A 345 -10.50 -6.96 19.11
C VAL A 345 -10.38 -7.35 17.66
N ASN A 346 -10.05 -8.61 17.37
CA ASN A 346 -9.96 -9.15 16.02
C ASN A 346 -10.66 -10.49 15.88
N GLU A 347 -11.98 -10.47 15.69
CA GLU A 347 -12.79 -11.68 15.48
C GLU A 347 -12.72 -12.19 14.03
N LEU A 348 -12.07 -11.42 13.11
CA LEU A 348 -11.82 -11.84 11.73
C LEU A 348 -10.51 -12.63 11.57
N LYS A 349 -9.70 -12.74 12.63
CA LYS A 349 -8.43 -13.47 12.57
C LYS A 349 -8.69 -14.95 12.25
N ASN A 350 -8.00 -15.44 11.22
CA ASN A 350 -8.12 -16.82 10.74
C ASN A 350 -9.50 -17.19 10.15
N ARG A 351 -10.33 -16.20 9.79
CA ARG A 351 -11.58 -16.43 9.06
C ARG A 351 -11.40 -16.10 7.59
N ASP A 352 -11.76 -17.05 6.74
CA ASP A 352 -11.84 -16.82 5.30
C ASP A 352 -13.20 -16.21 4.97
N LEU A 353 -13.23 -14.89 4.77
CA LEU A 353 -14.44 -14.17 4.38
C LEU A 353 -14.93 -14.53 2.96
N LEU A 354 -14.12 -15.19 2.15
CA LEU A 354 -14.51 -15.59 0.79
C LEU A 354 -15.14 -16.99 0.76
N SER A 355 -14.93 -17.78 1.81
CA SER A 355 -15.53 -19.12 1.90
C SER A 355 -17.06 -19.06 1.91
N PRO A 356 -17.75 -19.89 1.12
CA PRO A 356 -19.21 -20.03 1.17
C PRO A 356 -19.74 -20.39 2.57
N ASP A 357 -18.97 -21.15 3.34
CA ASP A 357 -19.35 -21.62 4.68
C ASP A 357 -19.21 -20.55 5.78
N CYS A 358 -18.60 -19.42 5.47
CA CYS A 358 -18.42 -18.34 6.45
C CYS A 358 -19.76 -17.65 6.76
N PRO A 359 -20.22 -17.62 8.03
CA PRO A 359 -21.53 -17.05 8.37
C PRO A 359 -21.56 -15.53 8.38
N ILE A 360 -20.40 -14.86 8.41
CA ILE A 360 -20.30 -13.40 8.64
C ILE A 360 -21.04 -12.63 7.55
N ARG A 361 -21.95 -11.74 8.00
CA ARG A 361 -22.75 -10.82 7.19
C ARG A 361 -22.56 -9.37 7.60
N TYR A 362 -22.12 -9.15 8.84
CA TYR A 362 -21.98 -7.85 9.45
C TYR A 362 -20.61 -7.75 10.12
N ILE A 363 -19.87 -6.70 9.81
CA ILE A 363 -18.59 -6.42 10.45
C ILE A 363 -18.68 -5.06 11.12
N ILE A 364 -18.33 -4.98 12.39
CA ILE A 364 -18.30 -3.74 13.16
C ILE A 364 -16.84 -3.31 13.34
N THR A 365 -16.54 -2.08 12.95
CA THR A 365 -15.22 -1.47 13.10
C THR A 365 -15.32 -0.07 13.70
N VAL A 366 -14.22 0.45 14.24
CA VAL A 366 -14.11 1.88 14.62
C VAL A 366 -13.19 2.59 13.63
N ASN A 367 -11.93 2.16 13.53
CA ASN A 367 -10.93 2.70 12.62
C ASN A 367 -10.03 1.63 11.98
N ALA A 368 -10.23 0.35 12.32
CA ALA A 368 -9.27 -0.71 12.02
C ALA A 368 -9.28 -1.23 10.58
N LEU A 369 -10.26 -0.87 9.78
CA LEU A 369 -10.43 -1.33 8.40
C LEU A 369 -10.39 -0.17 7.39
N LYS A 370 -9.58 0.86 7.67
CA LYS A 370 -9.48 2.05 6.82
C LYS A 370 -8.67 1.78 5.55
N GLU A 371 -7.53 1.10 5.66
CA GLU A 371 -6.60 0.91 4.55
C GLU A 371 -6.02 -0.51 4.55
N GLY A 372 -5.80 -1.02 3.34
CA GLY A 372 -5.24 -2.34 3.14
C GLY A 372 -6.14 -3.52 3.48
N TRP A 373 -7.38 -3.27 3.93
CA TRP A 373 -8.37 -4.33 4.10
C TRP A 373 -9.11 -4.54 2.78
N ASP A 374 -9.04 -5.75 2.25
CA ASP A 374 -9.72 -6.14 1.03
C ASP A 374 -10.77 -7.19 1.34
N CYS A 375 -12.02 -6.87 1.02
CA CYS A 375 -13.14 -7.80 1.07
C CYS A 375 -14.10 -7.50 -0.08
N PRO A 376 -14.07 -8.29 -1.16
CA PRO A 376 -14.93 -8.07 -2.33
C PRO A 376 -16.42 -8.18 -2.00
N PHE A 377 -16.80 -8.78 -0.87
CA PHE A 377 -18.19 -8.89 -0.42
C PHE A 377 -18.68 -7.70 0.41
N ALA A 378 -17.83 -6.75 0.79
CA ALA A 378 -18.25 -5.52 1.44
C ALA A 378 -18.92 -4.58 0.41
N TYR A 379 -20.24 -4.61 0.36
CA TYR A 379 -21.05 -3.81 -0.55
C TYR A 379 -21.64 -2.57 0.11
N ILE A 380 -21.79 -2.58 1.43
CA ILE A 380 -22.47 -1.54 2.18
C ILE A 380 -21.54 -1.03 3.27
N LEU A 381 -21.34 0.29 3.31
CA LEU A 381 -20.69 0.98 4.43
C LEU A 381 -21.74 1.81 5.14
N ALA A 382 -22.00 1.53 6.41
CA ALA A 382 -22.92 2.25 7.27
C ALA A 382 -22.15 2.95 8.40
N SER A 383 -21.94 4.25 8.28
CA SER A 383 -21.18 5.02 9.27
C SER A 383 -22.12 5.65 10.31
N LEU A 384 -21.88 5.33 11.59
CA LEU A 384 -22.50 5.97 12.74
C LEU A 384 -21.55 6.99 13.40
N ALA A 385 -20.36 7.15 12.87
CA ALA A 385 -19.34 8.06 13.36
C ALA A 385 -19.57 9.47 12.80
N ASN A 386 -19.53 10.47 13.68
CA ASN A 386 -19.50 11.86 13.29
C ASN A 386 -18.13 12.19 12.67
N LYS A 387 -18.06 12.25 11.36
CA LYS A 387 -16.84 12.58 10.60
C LYS A 387 -16.94 13.98 10.05
N THR A 388 -15.91 14.79 10.31
CA THR A 388 -15.81 16.19 9.84
C THR A 388 -14.68 16.40 8.84
N SER A 389 -13.78 15.40 8.70
CA SER A 389 -12.65 15.46 7.78
C SER A 389 -13.05 14.97 6.39
N GLN A 390 -12.71 15.72 5.35
CA GLN A 390 -12.90 15.31 3.94
C GLN A 390 -12.13 14.02 3.57
N VAL A 391 -11.10 13.67 4.33
CA VAL A 391 -10.31 12.44 4.12
C VAL A 391 -10.99 11.21 4.73
N ASP A 392 -11.88 11.42 5.73
CA ASP A 392 -12.57 10.36 6.46
C ASP A 392 -14.00 10.11 5.94
N VAL A 393 -14.48 10.90 5.01
CA VAL A 393 -15.73 10.76 4.26
C VAL A 393 -15.43 10.28 2.85
#